data_ecaa39ecc4ae7b11b73e5ceb290716f7
#
_entry.id   ecaa39ecc4ae7b11b73e5ceb290716f7
#
_cell.length_a   1.000
_cell.length_b   1.000
_cell.length_c   1.000
_cell.angle_alpha   90.00
_cell.angle_beta   90.00
_cell.angle_gamma   90.00
#
_symmetry.space_group_name_H-M   'P 1'
#
loop_
_entity.id
_entity.type
_entity.pdbx_description
1 polymer ?
#
loop_
_entity_poly.entity_id
_entity_poly.type
_entity_poly.pdbx_seq_one_letter_code
_entity_poly.pdbx_strand_id
1 'polypeptide(L)'
;LDFDTMKEKKHYFELVSSFLPTGDQPQAITSLSAGLEQGKKWQVLQGATGTGKTFTMANIIQRAQKTTMVLVHNKTLAAQLYGEFEELFPHNRGEYFISNFDFYQPEAYLPKTDTYIDKQVVMNEEIEMMRASAVNSLLEREDTIVVCSVASIYGLSDPDEYRNLAFTLHVGEPFFPKEIAQKLVLAQYQRNDIDLKPGTFRIRGDVMEIYPPNGDNFFIRVLADFDEIAEIQQIRP
;
A
#
# COMPACT_ATOMS: atom_id res chain seq x y z
N LEU A 1 6.91 14.02 19.71
CA LEU A 1 5.99 14.05 18.57
C LEU A 1 4.71 13.35 19.00
N ASP A 2 3.68 14.13 19.19
CA ASP A 2 2.36 13.64 19.61
C ASP A 2 1.74 12.95 18.40
N PHE A 3 1.65 11.62 18.42
CA PHE A 3 1.08 10.82 17.33
C PHE A 3 -0.42 11.11 17.11
N ASP A 4 -1.10 11.69 18.09
CA ASP A 4 -2.47 12.18 17.95
C ASP A 4 -2.56 13.37 16.98
N THR A 5 -1.49 14.15 16.79
CA THR A 5 -1.45 15.25 15.82
C THR A 5 -1.23 14.78 14.35
N MET A 6 -0.82 13.54 14.12
CA MET A 6 -0.71 12.99 12.76
C MET A 6 -2.06 12.55 12.18
N LYS A 7 -3.08 12.32 13.02
CA LYS A 7 -4.44 11.94 12.57
C LYS A 7 -5.27 13.09 12.00
N GLU A 8 -4.84 14.34 12.12
CA GLU A 8 -5.66 15.51 11.73
C GLU A 8 -5.28 16.17 10.39
N LYS A 9 -4.25 15.74 9.68
CA LYS A 9 -4.05 16.23 8.31
C LYS A 9 -4.96 15.47 7.36
N LYS A 10 -6.15 16.02 7.11
CA LYS A 10 -7.01 15.57 6.03
C LYS A 10 -6.26 15.74 4.71
N HIS A 11 -5.82 14.62 4.15
CA HIS A 11 -5.19 14.59 2.85
C HIS A 11 -6.28 14.62 1.78
N TYR A 12 -6.13 15.49 0.79
CA TYR A 12 -7.04 15.61 -0.34
C TYR A 12 -6.33 15.17 -1.61
N PHE A 13 -7.07 14.59 -2.54
CA PHE A 13 -6.54 14.32 -3.86
C PHE A 13 -6.25 15.63 -4.59
N GLU A 14 -4.99 15.78 -5.00
CA GLU A 14 -4.50 16.91 -5.77
C GLU A 14 -3.95 16.43 -7.11
N LEU A 15 -4.71 16.65 -8.19
CA LEU A 15 -4.29 16.30 -9.54
C LEU A 15 -3.24 17.29 -10.04
N VAL A 16 -2.06 16.79 -10.37
CA VAL A 16 -0.97 17.55 -10.96
C VAL A 16 -0.84 17.17 -12.43
N SER A 17 -1.09 18.11 -13.33
CA SER A 17 -0.97 17.87 -14.77
C SER A 17 -0.72 19.17 -15.54
N SER A 18 0.13 19.09 -16.56
CA SER A 18 0.30 20.16 -17.56
C SER A 18 -0.84 20.20 -18.60
N PHE A 19 -1.69 19.16 -18.63
CA PHE A 19 -2.80 19.06 -19.56
C PHE A 19 -4.10 19.53 -18.93
N LEU A 20 -4.97 20.09 -19.77
CA LEU A 20 -6.35 20.41 -19.42
C LEU A 20 -7.29 19.45 -20.14
N PRO A 21 -8.45 19.13 -19.54
CA PRO A 21 -9.46 18.32 -20.24
C PRO A 21 -9.92 18.97 -21.55
N THR A 22 -9.91 18.19 -22.64
CA THR A 22 -10.26 18.66 -23.99
C THR A 22 -11.31 17.76 -24.65
N GLY A 23 -11.90 18.22 -25.74
CA GLY A 23 -12.92 17.47 -26.49
C GLY A 23 -14.13 17.16 -25.61
N ASP A 24 -14.50 15.87 -25.54
CA ASP A 24 -15.65 15.39 -24.77
C ASP A 24 -15.32 15.13 -23.28
N GLN A 25 -14.05 15.23 -22.89
CA GLN A 25 -13.61 14.97 -21.51
C GLN A 25 -14.30 15.87 -20.47
N PRO A 26 -14.43 17.21 -20.66
CA PRO A 26 -15.11 18.07 -19.69
C PRO A 26 -16.54 17.65 -19.42
N GLN A 27 -17.28 17.28 -20.47
CA GLN A 27 -18.66 16.80 -20.35
C GLN A 27 -18.73 15.47 -19.61
N ALA A 28 -17.84 14.50 -19.94
CA ALA A 28 -17.76 13.22 -19.29
C ALA A 28 -17.43 13.35 -17.80
N ILE A 29 -16.44 14.17 -17.46
CA ILE A 29 -16.04 14.46 -16.08
C ILE A 29 -17.25 15.02 -15.29
N THR A 30 -17.92 16.00 -15.85
CA THR A 30 -19.07 16.65 -15.18
C THR A 30 -20.22 15.68 -14.97
N SER A 31 -20.56 14.89 -16.00
CA SER A 31 -21.67 13.92 -15.94
C SER A 31 -21.41 12.79 -14.95
N LEU A 32 -20.17 12.22 -14.97
CA LEU A 32 -19.81 11.10 -14.09
C LEU A 32 -19.65 11.56 -12.64
N SER A 33 -19.10 12.76 -12.40
CA SER A 33 -19.01 13.32 -11.05
C SER A 33 -20.39 13.59 -10.47
N ALA A 34 -21.29 14.21 -11.22
CA ALA A 34 -22.68 14.41 -10.80
C ALA A 34 -23.40 13.07 -10.51
N GLY A 35 -23.12 12.05 -11.30
CA GLY A 35 -23.64 10.71 -11.05
C GLY A 35 -23.17 10.11 -9.72
N LEU A 36 -21.90 10.32 -9.34
CA LEU A 36 -21.37 9.90 -8.04
C LEU A 36 -22.02 10.67 -6.88
N GLU A 37 -22.20 11.98 -7.02
CA GLU A 37 -22.89 12.81 -6.01
C GLU A 37 -24.36 12.38 -5.81
N GLN A 38 -25.03 11.94 -6.88
CA GLN A 38 -26.38 11.39 -6.84
C GLN A 38 -26.45 9.96 -6.32
N GLY A 39 -25.32 9.35 -5.96
CA GLY A 39 -25.25 7.97 -5.45
C GLY A 39 -25.50 6.89 -6.52
N LYS A 40 -25.29 7.19 -7.81
CA LYS A 40 -25.39 6.18 -8.87
C LYS A 40 -24.32 5.10 -8.65
N LYS A 41 -24.77 3.86 -8.50
CA LYS A 41 -23.90 2.70 -8.25
C LYS A 41 -23.09 2.28 -9.48
N TRP A 42 -23.62 2.51 -10.69
CA TRP A 42 -23.04 2.04 -11.94
C TRP A 42 -23.00 3.19 -12.94
N GLN A 43 -21.85 3.40 -13.53
CA GLN A 43 -21.65 4.37 -14.61
C GLN A 43 -20.64 3.78 -15.59
N VAL A 44 -20.73 4.13 -16.87
CA VAL A 44 -19.84 3.63 -17.93
C VAL A 44 -19.21 4.82 -18.64
N LEU A 45 -17.88 4.80 -18.73
CA LEU A 45 -17.09 5.70 -19.58
C LEU A 45 -16.62 4.91 -20.79
N GLN A 46 -17.18 5.21 -21.96
CA GLN A 46 -16.78 4.61 -23.23
C GLN A 46 -15.90 5.58 -24.03
N GLY A 47 -14.78 5.10 -24.53
CA GLY A 47 -13.87 5.88 -25.37
C GLY A 47 -12.85 4.98 -26.06
N ALA A 48 -12.41 5.38 -27.23
CA ALA A 48 -11.36 4.69 -27.98
C ALA A 48 -10.02 4.70 -27.21
N THR A 49 -9.07 3.88 -27.64
CA THR A 49 -7.71 3.91 -27.09
C THR A 49 -7.07 5.27 -27.39
N GLY A 50 -6.34 5.82 -26.43
CA GLY A 50 -5.66 7.12 -26.60
C GLY A 50 -6.54 8.36 -26.39
N THR A 51 -7.82 8.22 -26.01
CA THR A 51 -8.72 9.37 -25.76
C THR A 51 -8.57 9.97 -24.35
N GLY A 52 -7.56 9.56 -23.58
CA GLY A 52 -7.30 10.08 -22.23
C GLY A 52 -8.31 9.64 -21.17
N LYS A 53 -8.78 8.38 -21.26
CA LYS A 53 -9.70 7.84 -20.23
C LYS A 53 -9.11 7.87 -18.83
N THR A 54 -7.82 7.54 -18.66
CA THR A 54 -7.13 7.61 -17.35
C THR A 54 -7.13 9.03 -16.82
N PHE A 55 -6.82 10.02 -17.66
CA PHE A 55 -6.86 11.42 -17.27
C PHE A 55 -8.28 11.89 -16.90
N THR A 56 -9.29 11.40 -17.64
CA THR A 56 -10.71 11.64 -17.29
C THR A 56 -11.05 11.06 -15.92
N MET A 57 -10.64 9.81 -15.63
CA MET A 57 -10.82 9.19 -14.32
C MET A 57 -10.09 9.94 -13.21
N ALA A 58 -8.86 10.39 -13.43
CA ALA A 58 -8.10 11.18 -12.46
C ALA A 58 -8.83 12.49 -12.09
N ASN A 59 -9.40 13.18 -13.06
CA ASN A 59 -10.23 14.38 -12.79
C ASN A 59 -11.49 14.05 -11.96
N ILE A 60 -12.10 12.89 -12.18
CA ILE A 60 -13.25 12.43 -11.40
C ILE A 60 -12.82 12.08 -9.96
N ILE A 61 -11.70 11.39 -9.78
CA ILE A 61 -11.13 11.06 -8.46
C ILE A 61 -10.87 12.34 -7.66
N GLN A 62 -10.21 13.31 -8.27
CA GLN A 62 -9.97 14.62 -7.64
C GLN A 62 -11.27 15.30 -7.20
N ARG A 63 -12.33 15.25 -8.01
CA ARG A 63 -13.62 15.85 -7.65
C ARG A 63 -14.35 15.08 -6.58
N ALA A 64 -14.31 13.75 -6.64
CA ALA A 64 -15.01 12.88 -5.71
C ALA A 64 -14.38 12.85 -4.32
N GLN A 65 -13.06 13.08 -4.21
CA GLN A 65 -12.31 13.03 -2.95
C GLN A 65 -12.57 11.75 -2.15
N LYS A 66 -12.57 10.59 -2.82
CA LYS A 66 -12.84 9.29 -2.20
C LYS A 66 -11.72 8.31 -2.49
N THR A 67 -11.36 7.51 -1.51
CA THR A 67 -10.51 6.33 -1.69
C THR A 67 -10.99 5.53 -2.89
N THR A 68 -10.07 5.20 -3.78
CA THR A 68 -10.40 4.64 -5.09
C THR A 68 -9.67 3.32 -5.33
N MET A 69 -10.40 2.30 -5.78
CA MET A 69 -9.83 1.05 -6.27
C MET A 69 -9.96 1.00 -7.79
N VAL A 70 -8.85 0.77 -8.47
CA VAL A 70 -8.77 0.57 -9.93
C VAL A 70 -8.49 -0.90 -10.20
N LEU A 71 -9.51 -1.64 -10.64
CA LEU A 71 -9.44 -3.07 -10.89
C LEU A 71 -9.19 -3.34 -12.37
N VAL A 72 -8.14 -4.09 -12.69
CA VAL A 72 -7.76 -4.44 -14.05
C VAL A 72 -7.56 -5.95 -14.23
N HIS A 73 -7.62 -6.42 -15.48
CA HIS A 73 -7.62 -7.85 -15.77
C HIS A 73 -6.24 -8.51 -15.69
N ASN A 74 -5.13 -7.76 -15.73
CA ASN A 74 -3.78 -8.31 -15.62
C ASN A 74 -2.81 -7.34 -14.95
N LYS A 75 -1.66 -7.88 -14.50
CA LYS A 75 -0.61 -7.14 -13.80
C LYS A 75 0.12 -6.09 -14.67
N THR A 76 0.28 -6.34 -15.96
CA THR A 76 0.97 -5.40 -16.85
C THR A 76 0.17 -4.10 -16.99
N LEU A 77 -1.15 -4.21 -17.17
CA LEU A 77 -2.02 -3.04 -17.20
C LEU A 77 -2.11 -2.37 -15.81
N ALA A 78 -2.09 -3.17 -14.74
CA ALA A 78 -2.02 -2.63 -13.39
C ALA A 78 -0.77 -1.77 -13.17
N ALA A 79 0.41 -2.25 -13.60
CA ALA A 79 1.66 -1.51 -13.49
C ALA A 79 1.63 -0.22 -14.33
N GLN A 80 1.10 -0.27 -15.53
CA GLN A 80 0.96 0.92 -16.38
C GLN A 80 0.06 1.97 -15.72
N LEU A 81 -1.14 1.58 -15.28
CA LEU A 81 -2.07 2.52 -14.64
C LEU A 81 -1.56 3.04 -13.30
N TYR A 82 -0.86 2.20 -12.54
CA TYR A 82 -0.19 2.63 -11.31
C TYR A 82 0.79 3.77 -11.59
N GLY A 83 1.69 3.61 -12.58
CA GLY A 83 2.61 4.67 -12.99
C GLY A 83 1.91 5.94 -13.47
N GLU A 84 0.85 5.81 -14.29
CA GLU A 84 0.04 6.95 -14.75
C GLU A 84 -0.61 7.70 -13.56
N PHE A 85 -1.13 6.98 -12.55
CA PHE A 85 -1.72 7.62 -11.37
C PHE A 85 -0.68 8.22 -10.42
N GLU A 86 0.51 7.64 -10.28
CA GLU A 86 1.61 8.25 -9.52
C GLU A 86 2.06 9.57 -10.14
N GLU A 87 2.15 9.65 -11.47
CA GLU A 87 2.47 10.90 -12.16
C GLU A 87 1.38 11.96 -11.99
N LEU A 88 0.10 11.55 -11.99
CA LEU A 88 -1.04 12.46 -11.86
C LEU A 88 -1.33 12.88 -10.43
N PHE A 89 -0.94 12.09 -9.44
CA PHE A 89 -1.17 12.33 -8.02
C PHE A 89 0.12 12.17 -7.18
N PRO A 90 1.17 12.96 -7.47
CA PRO A 90 2.49 12.77 -6.83
C PRO A 90 2.50 13.06 -5.33
N HIS A 91 1.47 13.70 -4.79
CA HIS A 91 1.33 14.05 -3.37
C HIS A 91 0.34 13.16 -2.61
N ASN A 92 -0.34 12.26 -3.32
CA ASN A 92 -1.30 11.34 -2.77
C ASN A 92 -0.73 9.91 -2.69
N ARG A 93 -1.48 8.99 -2.11
CA ARG A 93 -1.01 7.63 -1.93
C ARG A 93 -1.43 6.73 -3.08
N GLY A 94 -0.48 6.34 -3.92
CA GLY A 94 -0.61 5.29 -4.91
C GLY A 94 -0.19 3.94 -4.33
N GLU A 95 -0.96 2.87 -4.56
CA GLU A 95 -0.64 1.52 -4.13
C GLU A 95 -0.83 0.52 -5.25
N TYR A 96 0.15 -0.37 -5.39
CA TYR A 96 0.15 -1.44 -6.38
C TYR A 96 -0.14 -2.78 -5.72
N PHE A 97 -1.28 -3.39 -6.07
CA PHE A 97 -1.78 -4.58 -5.41
C PHE A 97 -2.01 -5.72 -6.40
N ILE A 98 -1.09 -6.69 -6.41
CA ILE A 98 -1.12 -7.85 -7.32
C ILE A 98 -1.06 -9.18 -6.57
N SER A 99 -1.37 -10.28 -7.27
CA SER A 99 -1.28 -11.62 -6.70
C SER A 99 0.13 -12.19 -6.79
N ASN A 100 0.47 -13.08 -5.84
CA ASN A 100 1.77 -13.76 -5.78
C ASN A 100 1.95 -14.85 -6.84
N PHE A 101 0.92 -15.19 -7.61
CA PHE A 101 0.88 -16.38 -8.46
C PHE A 101 1.69 -16.30 -9.75
N ASP A 102 2.49 -15.27 -9.97
CA ASP A 102 3.08 -15.00 -11.28
C ASP A 102 4.54 -15.43 -11.47
N PHE A 103 5.18 -16.00 -10.47
CA PHE A 103 6.48 -16.66 -10.64
C PHE A 103 6.33 -18.16 -10.55
N TYR A 104 5.94 -18.77 -11.66
CA TYR A 104 5.95 -20.18 -11.85
C TYR A 104 7.32 -20.58 -12.42
N GLN A 105 8.20 -21.13 -11.58
CA GLN A 105 9.36 -21.83 -12.10
C GLN A 105 8.90 -23.26 -12.41
N PRO A 106 8.80 -23.66 -13.68
CA PRO A 106 8.40 -25.02 -14.02
C PRO A 106 9.43 -26.01 -13.49
N GLU A 107 8.97 -27.18 -13.05
CA GLU A 107 9.85 -28.29 -12.75
C GLU A 107 10.75 -28.55 -13.95
N ALA A 108 12.04 -28.62 -13.73
CA ALA A 108 13.00 -28.91 -14.77
C ALA A 108 13.97 -29.99 -14.32
N TYR A 109 14.12 -31.03 -15.12
CA TYR A 109 15.16 -32.01 -14.92
C TYR A 109 16.32 -31.71 -15.87
N LEU A 110 17.51 -31.55 -15.33
CA LEU A 110 18.75 -31.33 -16.09
C LEU A 110 19.51 -32.67 -16.20
N PRO A 111 19.38 -33.40 -17.34
CA PRO A 111 19.97 -34.73 -17.51
C PRO A 111 21.49 -34.76 -17.41
N LYS A 112 22.14 -33.64 -17.71
CA LYS A 112 23.63 -33.50 -17.68
C LYS A 112 24.21 -33.51 -16.26
N THR A 113 23.44 -33.07 -15.27
CA THR A 113 23.88 -32.92 -13.88
C THR A 113 23.06 -33.74 -12.92
N ASP A 114 22.15 -34.60 -13.43
CA ASP A 114 21.19 -35.40 -12.64
C ASP A 114 20.51 -34.54 -11.55
N THR A 115 20.17 -33.29 -11.90
CA THR A 115 19.61 -32.33 -10.97
C THR A 115 18.14 -32.17 -11.28
N TYR A 116 17.30 -32.46 -10.30
CA TYR A 116 15.88 -32.16 -10.31
C TYR A 116 15.66 -30.80 -9.65
N ILE A 117 15.13 -29.85 -10.42
CA ILE A 117 14.73 -28.53 -9.90
C ILE A 117 13.27 -28.67 -9.49
N ASP A 118 13.05 -28.74 -8.16
CA ASP A 118 11.71 -28.77 -7.59
C ASP A 118 10.97 -27.46 -7.92
N LYS A 119 9.66 -27.60 -8.08
CA LYS A 119 8.74 -26.50 -8.20
C LYS A 119 8.76 -25.65 -6.94
N GLN A 120 9.54 -24.60 -6.94
CA GLN A 120 9.54 -23.62 -5.85
C GLN A 120 8.57 -22.50 -6.15
N VAL A 121 7.55 -22.36 -5.32
CA VAL A 121 6.79 -21.12 -5.19
C VAL A 121 7.68 -20.19 -4.37
N VAL A 122 8.50 -19.40 -5.04
CA VAL A 122 9.18 -18.30 -4.37
C VAL A 122 8.11 -17.27 -4.07
N MET A 123 7.65 -17.25 -2.81
CA MET A 123 6.88 -16.10 -2.31
C MET A 123 7.78 -14.90 -2.46
N ASN A 124 7.39 -13.98 -3.34
CA ASN A 124 8.16 -12.76 -3.55
C ASN A 124 7.88 -11.84 -2.35
N GLU A 125 8.84 -11.72 -1.44
CA GLU A 125 8.76 -10.86 -0.26
C GLU A 125 8.36 -9.42 -0.64
N GLU A 126 8.78 -8.94 -1.80
CA GLU A 126 8.41 -7.61 -2.29
C GLU A 126 6.90 -7.48 -2.55
N ILE A 127 6.27 -8.52 -3.11
CA ILE A 127 4.82 -8.50 -3.36
C ILE A 127 4.04 -8.51 -2.04
N GLU A 128 4.48 -9.30 -1.06
CA GLU A 128 3.86 -9.31 0.27
C GLU A 128 4.00 -7.94 0.96
N MET A 129 5.15 -7.30 0.84
CA MET A 129 5.35 -5.94 1.35
C MET A 129 4.44 -4.93 0.65
N MET A 130 4.31 -4.98 -0.69
CA MET A 130 3.39 -4.10 -1.43
C MET A 130 1.94 -4.31 -1.01
N ARG A 131 1.53 -5.56 -0.76
CA ARG A 131 0.18 -5.90 -0.28
C ARG A 131 -0.06 -5.34 1.12
N ALA A 132 0.89 -5.52 2.03
CA ALA A 132 0.82 -4.98 3.38
C ALA A 132 0.79 -3.43 3.35
N SER A 133 1.60 -2.80 2.48
CA SER A 133 1.59 -1.36 2.25
C SER A 133 0.20 -0.86 1.83
N ALA A 134 -0.40 -1.51 0.84
CA ALA A 134 -1.72 -1.12 0.35
C ALA A 134 -2.81 -1.20 1.44
N VAL A 135 -2.79 -2.26 2.25
CA VAL A 135 -3.75 -2.39 3.37
C VAL A 135 -3.52 -1.32 4.42
N ASN A 136 -2.27 -1.06 4.82
CA ASN A 136 -1.95 -0.01 5.78
C ASN A 136 -2.40 1.37 5.27
N SER A 137 -2.12 1.69 4.01
CA SER A 137 -2.50 2.96 3.40
C SER A 137 -4.02 3.18 3.39
N LEU A 138 -4.79 2.12 3.12
CA LEU A 138 -6.25 2.17 3.18
C LEU A 138 -6.81 2.37 4.60
N LEU A 139 -6.08 1.94 5.62
CA LEU A 139 -6.47 2.13 7.02
C LEU A 139 -6.10 3.52 7.57
N GLU A 140 -5.03 4.11 7.03
CA GLU A 140 -4.46 5.35 7.56
C GLU A 140 -4.90 6.60 6.80
N ARG A 141 -5.20 6.48 5.48
CA ARG A 141 -5.40 7.63 4.59
C ARG A 141 -6.63 7.47 3.71
N GLU A 142 -7.40 8.55 3.60
CA GLU A 142 -8.58 8.62 2.72
C GLU A 142 -8.21 8.93 1.25
N ASP A 143 -7.03 9.50 1.01
CA ASP A 143 -6.52 9.90 -0.32
C ASP A 143 -5.67 8.81 -0.98
N THR A 144 -6.13 7.56 -0.91
CA THR A 144 -5.43 6.39 -1.44
C THR A 144 -6.06 5.89 -2.73
N ILE A 145 -5.23 5.64 -3.75
CA ILE A 145 -5.59 4.96 -5.00
C ILE A 145 -4.90 3.59 -5.01
N VAL A 146 -5.67 2.52 -5.01
CA VAL A 146 -5.14 1.15 -5.13
C VAL A 146 -5.37 0.65 -6.54
N VAL A 147 -4.30 0.38 -7.28
CA VAL A 147 -4.38 -0.27 -8.58
C VAL A 147 -4.11 -1.75 -8.43
N CYS A 148 -5.08 -2.58 -8.74
CA CYS A 148 -5.04 -4.01 -8.49
C CYS A 148 -5.44 -4.87 -9.69
N SER A 149 -4.89 -6.08 -9.76
CA SER A 149 -5.34 -7.09 -10.72
C SER A 149 -6.52 -7.89 -10.16
N VAL A 150 -7.41 -8.37 -11.02
CA VAL A 150 -8.55 -9.22 -10.61
C VAL A 150 -8.09 -10.43 -9.77
N ALA A 151 -6.96 -11.03 -10.13
CA ALA A 151 -6.43 -12.19 -9.42
C ALA A 151 -6.02 -11.87 -7.97
N SER A 152 -5.69 -10.61 -7.66
CA SER A 152 -5.20 -10.22 -6.33
C SER A 152 -6.28 -10.08 -5.26
N ILE A 153 -7.55 -9.93 -5.66
CA ILE A 153 -8.68 -9.83 -4.72
C ILE A 153 -9.09 -11.17 -4.11
N TYR A 154 -8.60 -12.27 -4.68
CA TYR A 154 -8.82 -13.60 -4.12
C TYR A 154 -7.75 -13.92 -3.05
N GLY A 155 -8.16 -14.56 -1.96
CA GLY A 155 -7.26 -14.95 -0.86
C GLY A 155 -6.84 -13.78 0.03
N LEU A 156 -7.62 -12.73 0.10
CA LEU A 156 -7.47 -11.71 1.13
C LEU A 156 -7.91 -12.27 2.48
N SER A 157 -7.12 -12.02 3.52
CA SER A 157 -7.51 -12.29 4.90
C SER A 157 -8.69 -11.41 5.31
N ASP A 158 -9.41 -11.82 6.35
CA ASP A 158 -10.52 -11.05 6.90
C ASP A 158 -10.04 -9.64 7.31
N PRO A 159 -10.65 -8.55 6.82
CA PRO A 159 -10.29 -7.19 7.19
C PRO A 159 -10.36 -6.94 8.71
N ASP A 160 -11.25 -7.62 9.42
CA ASP A 160 -11.37 -7.47 10.87
C ASP A 160 -10.21 -8.17 11.59
N GLU A 161 -9.70 -9.29 11.09
CA GLU A 161 -8.46 -9.89 11.59
C GLU A 161 -7.28 -8.93 11.42
N TYR A 162 -7.18 -8.27 10.27
CA TYR A 162 -6.10 -7.32 10.01
C TYR A 162 -6.18 -6.07 10.91
N ARG A 163 -7.39 -5.54 11.14
CA ARG A 163 -7.60 -4.44 12.09
C ARG A 163 -7.21 -4.81 13.52
N ASN A 164 -7.48 -6.05 13.92
CA ASN A 164 -7.13 -6.56 15.25
C ASN A 164 -5.60 -6.72 15.44
N LEU A 165 -4.82 -6.74 14.36
CA LEU A 165 -3.36 -6.74 14.41
C LEU A 165 -2.76 -5.34 14.60
N ALA A 166 -3.52 -4.28 14.32
CA ALA A 166 -3.09 -2.92 14.57
C ALA A 166 -2.99 -2.67 16.09
N PHE A 167 -1.88 -2.12 16.54
CA PHE A 167 -1.67 -1.73 17.92
C PHE A 167 -0.97 -0.37 17.98
N THR A 168 -1.17 0.34 19.07
CA THR A 168 -0.58 1.65 19.31
C THR A 168 0.43 1.54 20.42
N LEU A 169 1.51 2.33 20.36
CA LEU A 169 2.50 2.47 21.40
C LEU A 169 2.49 3.93 21.87
N HIS A 170 2.45 4.14 23.18
CA HIS A 170 2.50 5.49 23.75
C HIS A 170 3.68 5.65 24.69
N VAL A 171 4.23 6.86 24.73
CA VAL A 171 5.25 7.23 25.73
C VAL A 171 4.64 7.11 27.13
N GLY A 172 5.38 6.51 28.05
CA GLY A 172 4.93 6.21 29.41
C GLY A 172 4.21 4.88 29.59
N GLU A 173 4.01 4.11 28.50
CA GLU A 173 3.49 2.73 28.61
C GLU A 173 4.61 1.74 28.95
N PRO A 174 4.26 0.60 29.58
CA PRO A 174 5.23 -0.47 29.83
C PRO A 174 5.84 -1.00 28.53
N PHE A 175 7.15 -1.16 28.50
CA PHE A 175 7.86 -1.70 27.35
C PHE A 175 8.08 -3.21 27.51
N PHE A 176 7.27 -3.99 26.80
CA PHE A 176 7.40 -5.45 26.74
C PHE A 176 7.87 -5.89 25.33
N PRO A 177 9.21 -5.89 25.07
CA PRO A 177 9.73 -6.12 23.71
C PRO A 177 9.31 -7.44 23.09
N LYS A 178 9.12 -8.49 23.91
CA LYS A 178 8.66 -9.80 23.42
C LYS A 178 7.21 -9.77 22.93
N GLU A 179 6.33 -9.06 23.64
CA GLU A 179 4.91 -8.95 23.28
C GLU A 179 4.75 -8.08 22.04
N ILE A 180 5.50 -6.97 21.97
CA ILE A 180 5.52 -6.10 20.78
C ILE A 180 6.05 -6.87 19.58
N ALA A 181 7.14 -7.64 19.73
CA ALA A 181 7.69 -8.47 18.67
C ALA A 181 6.69 -9.53 18.18
N GLN A 182 5.93 -10.16 19.08
CA GLN A 182 4.87 -11.10 18.68
C GLN A 182 3.77 -10.42 17.86
N LYS A 183 3.32 -9.24 18.26
CA LYS A 183 2.33 -8.45 17.50
C LYS A 183 2.87 -8.08 16.12
N LEU A 184 4.14 -7.64 16.02
CA LEU A 184 4.78 -7.33 14.75
C LEU A 184 4.88 -8.55 13.83
N VAL A 185 5.25 -9.73 14.36
CA VAL A 185 5.28 -10.98 13.57
C VAL A 185 3.88 -11.37 13.09
N LEU A 186 2.85 -11.24 13.91
CA LEU A 186 1.47 -11.44 13.50
C LEU A 186 1.03 -10.45 12.41
N ALA A 187 1.54 -9.21 12.46
CA ALA A 187 1.33 -8.18 11.43
C ALA A 187 2.28 -8.34 10.23
N GLN A 188 2.89 -9.53 10.05
CA GLN A 188 3.76 -9.90 8.92
C GLN A 188 5.11 -9.16 8.86
N TYR A 189 5.55 -8.53 9.96
CA TYR A 189 6.91 -8.02 10.03
C TYR A 189 7.91 -9.14 10.29
N GLN A 190 9.08 -9.03 9.70
CA GLN A 190 10.19 -9.97 9.92
C GLN A 190 11.23 -9.37 10.86
N ARG A 191 11.75 -10.19 11.80
CA ARG A 191 12.88 -9.76 12.62
C ARG A 191 14.16 -9.83 11.83
N ASN A 192 14.88 -8.72 11.72
CA ASN A 192 16.19 -8.65 11.08
C ASN A 192 17.12 -7.73 11.88
N ASP A 193 17.97 -8.35 12.71
CA ASP A 193 18.88 -7.61 13.58
C ASP A 193 20.12 -7.06 12.82
N ILE A 194 20.35 -7.47 11.56
CA ILE A 194 21.51 -7.07 10.76
C ILE A 194 21.15 -5.88 9.87
N ASP A 195 20.12 -6.04 9.05
CA ASP A 195 19.72 -5.09 8.01
C ASP A 195 18.27 -4.66 8.21
N LEU A 196 18.08 -3.39 8.63
CA LEU A 196 16.77 -2.81 8.84
C LEU A 196 16.23 -2.27 7.52
N LYS A 197 15.22 -2.93 6.96
CA LYS A 197 14.57 -2.59 5.69
C LYS A 197 13.04 -2.56 5.84
N PRO A 198 12.29 -1.99 4.89
CA PRO A 198 10.83 -1.98 4.95
C PRO A 198 10.24 -3.35 5.27
N GLY A 199 9.25 -3.39 6.17
CA GLY A 199 8.63 -4.63 6.65
C GLY A 199 9.45 -5.41 7.67
N THR A 200 10.55 -4.85 8.20
CA THR A 200 11.36 -5.51 9.24
C THR A 200 11.41 -4.72 10.54
N PHE A 201 11.76 -5.43 11.61
CA PHE A 201 12.06 -4.81 12.89
C PHE A 201 13.29 -5.45 13.53
N ARG A 202 13.93 -4.72 14.43
CA ARG A 202 15.05 -5.23 15.26
C ARG A 202 14.95 -4.75 16.69
N ILE A 203 15.58 -5.51 17.60
CA ILE A 203 15.63 -5.21 19.02
C ILE A 203 17.07 -5.28 19.48
N ARG A 204 17.57 -4.20 20.08
CA ARG A 204 18.94 -4.11 20.63
C ARG A 204 18.88 -3.47 22.02
N GLY A 205 18.91 -4.31 23.06
CA GLY A 205 18.72 -3.84 24.45
C GLY A 205 17.36 -3.16 24.63
N ASP A 206 17.37 -1.94 25.08
CA ASP A 206 16.18 -1.12 25.37
C ASP A 206 15.70 -0.32 24.15
N VAL A 207 16.19 -0.68 22.95
CA VAL A 207 15.85 -0.02 21.69
C VAL A 207 15.16 -1.01 20.75
N MET A 208 13.98 -0.65 20.30
CA MET A 208 13.27 -1.34 19.20
C MET A 208 13.18 -0.41 18.01
N GLU A 209 13.53 -0.92 16.83
CA GLU A 209 13.40 -0.19 15.58
C GLU A 209 12.48 -0.96 14.64
N ILE A 210 11.49 -0.27 14.09
CA ILE A 210 10.43 -0.84 13.25
C ILE A 210 10.41 -0.06 11.94
N TYR A 211 10.60 -0.75 10.81
CA TYR A 211 10.53 -0.13 9.50
C TYR A 211 9.19 -0.52 8.84
N PRO A 212 8.24 0.43 8.76
CA PRO A 212 6.95 0.17 8.12
C PRO A 212 7.10 -0.24 6.65
N PRO A 213 6.23 -1.11 6.13
CA PRO A 213 6.30 -1.59 4.74
C PRO A 213 5.85 -0.56 3.70
N ASN A 214 5.25 0.56 4.13
CA ASN A 214 4.59 1.56 3.27
C ASN A 214 5.53 2.52 2.51
N GLY A 215 6.82 2.23 2.44
CA GLY A 215 7.76 2.89 1.52
C GLY A 215 8.11 4.37 1.84
N ASP A 216 7.57 4.93 2.92
CA ASP A 216 7.96 6.27 3.38
C ASP A 216 9.34 6.19 4.02
N ASN A 217 10.41 6.46 3.35
CA ASN A 217 11.82 6.42 3.78
C ASN A 217 12.07 6.84 5.25
N PHE A 218 11.38 6.18 6.20
CA PHE A 218 11.57 6.36 7.62
C PHE A 218 11.36 5.05 8.40
N PHE A 219 12.00 4.94 9.53
CA PHE A 219 11.69 3.90 10.51
C PHE A 219 11.35 4.52 11.87
N ILE A 220 10.60 3.77 12.66
CA ILE A 220 10.21 4.16 14.01
C ILE A 220 11.22 3.56 14.98
N ARG A 221 11.79 4.40 15.85
CA ARG A 221 12.65 3.98 16.95
C ARG A 221 11.91 4.21 18.27
N VAL A 222 11.75 3.14 19.02
CA VAL A 222 11.17 3.13 20.35
C VAL A 222 12.33 2.97 21.34
N LEU A 223 12.50 3.93 22.23
CA LEU A 223 13.49 3.92 23.30
C LEU A 223 12.80 3.63 24.62
N ALA A 224 13.29 2.64 25.35
CA ALA A 224 12.80 2.35 26.69
C ALA A 224 13.81 2.82 27.76
N ASP A 225 13.28 3.20 28.92
CA ASP A 225 14.01 3.48 30.14
C ASP A 225 13.26 2.86 31.32
N PHE A 226 13.94 2.02 32.11
CA PHE A 226 13.35 1.30 33.26
C PHE A 226 12.01 0.60 32.97
N ASP A 227 11.96 -0.20 31.87
CA ASP A 227 10.78 -0.95 31.44
C ASP A 227 9.56 -0.12 30.99
N GLU A 228 9.74 1.18 30.72
CA GLU A 228 8.72 2.05 30.15
C GLU A 228 9.20 2.63 28.81
N ILE A 229 8.27 2.95 27.90
CA ILE A 229 8.58 3.66 26.65
C ILE A 229 8.89 5.11 27.00
N ALA A 230 10.17 5.47 26.94
CA ALA A 230 10.64 6.82 27.23
C ALA A 230 10.46 7.76 26.05
N GLU A 231 10.67 7.28 24.82
CA GLU A 231 10.61 8.10 23.63
C GLU A 231 10.26 7.27 22.39
N ILE A 232 9.49 7.87 21.48
CA ILE A 232 9.20 7.32 20.15
C ILE A 232 9.65 8.34 19.11
N GLN A 233 10.58 7.94 18.25
CA GLN A 233 11.19 8.80 17.22
C GLN A 233 10.86 8.28 15.83
N GLN A 234 10.60 9.19 14.90
CA GLN A 234 10.58 8.90 13.47
C GLN A 234 11.95 9.30 12.88
N ILE A 235 12.67 8.34 12.33
CA ILE A 235 14.01 8.55 11.79
C ILE A 235 13.98 8.32 10.28
N ARG A 236 14.51 9.30 9.54
CA ARG A 236 14.75 9.17 8.11
C ARG A 236 16.20 8.79 7.90
N PRO A 237 16.50 7.67 7.22
CA PRO A 237 17.87 7.23 6.94
C PRO A 237 18.59 8.15 5.97
#